data_8b73d810c25a1fb9b3c2d238a01369ef
#
_entry.id   8b73d810c25a1fb9b3c2d238a01369ef
#
_cell.length_a   1.000
_cell.length_b   1.000
_cell.length_c   1.000
_cell.angle_alpha   90.00
_cell.angle_beta   90.00
_cell.angle_gamma   90.00
#
_symmetry.space_group_name_H-M   'P 1'
#
loop_
_entity.id
_entity.type
_entity.pdbx_description
1 polymer ?
#
loop_
_entity_poly.entity_id
_entity_poly.type
_entity_poly.pdbx_seq_one_letter_code
_entity_poly.pdbx_strand_id
1 'polypeptide(L)'
;MQVVFTKKAPPQWLLDMWKEIDDKTFGQGFDCFAEDAVCNLGVSDWKGREAIRANLKAFIDTGFTAMHHVTEYWDAGSLKVFRGVVDMTPDDPSMTTVHPTMTHFFYMDETDDTKVRHWVGAVGPVTFG
;
A
#
# COMPACT_ATOMS: atom_id res chain seq x y z
N MET A 1 21.75 -10.60 -15.80
CA MET A 1 21.10 -11.12 -14.59
C MET A 1 19.62 -11.29 -14.83
N GLN A 2 19.08 -12.41 -14.49
CA GLN A 2 17.65 -12.70 -14.66
C GLN A 2 16.93 -12.46 -13.34
N VAL A 3 15.86 -11.68 -13.37
CA VAL A 3 14.98 -11.47 -12.22
C VAL A 3 13.89 -12.53 -12.27
N VAL A 4 13.73 -13.26 -11.17
CA VAL A 4 12.73 -14.32 -11.07
C VAL A 4 11.70 -13.93 -10.02
N PHE A 5 10.44 -13.87 -10.43
CA PHE A 5 9.30 -13.63 -9.55
C PHE A 5 8.69 -14.95 -9.10
N THR A 6 8.61 -15.17 -7.82
CA THR A 6 7.97 -16.36 -7.25
C THR A 6 6.66 -15.97 -6.58
N LYS A 7 5.57 -16.57 -7.02
CA LYS A 7 4.26 -16.33 -6.41
C LYS A 7 4.21 -16.97 -5.03
N LYS A 8 3.79 -16.20 -4.02
CA LYS A 8 3.75 -16.63 -2.62
C LYS A 8 2.50 -16.10 -1.94
N ALA A 9 2.20 -16.64 -0.77
CA ALA A 9 1.22 -16.02 0.12
C ALA A 9 1.72 -14.66 0.58
N PRO A 10 0.85 -13.66 0.74
CA PRO A 10 1.25 -12.35 1.23
C PRO A 10 1.90 -12.45 2.62
N PRO A 11 3.03 -11.77 2.86
CA PRO A 11 3.66 -11.78 4.17
C PRO A 11 2.84 -11.01 5.20
N GLN A 12 2.98 -11.38 6.47
CA GLN A 12 2.17 -10.78 7.54
C GLN A 12 2.40 -9.27 7.65
N TRP A 13 3.64 -8.78 7.45
CA TRP A 13 3.90 -7.34 7.53
C TRP A 13 3.08 -6.53 6.53
N LEU A 14 2.86 -7.09 5.34
CA LEU A 14 2.06 -6.44 4.29
C LEU A 14 0.58 -6.38 4.70
N LEU A 15 0.06 -7.48 5.21
CA LEU A 15 -1.33 -7.55 5.67
C LEU A 15 -1.57 -6.60 6.85
N ASP A 16 -0.63 -6.56 7.79
CA ASP A 16 -0.71 -5.66 8.96
C ASP A 16 -0.71 -4.19 8.54
N MET A 17 0.14 -3.83 7.58
CA MET A 17 0.21 -2.47 7.07
C MET A 17 -1.12 -2.05 6.44
N TRP A 18 -1.68 -2.89 5.57
CA TRP A 18 -2.97 -2.59 4.94
C TRP A 18 -4.12 -2.55 5.94
N LYS A 19 -4.10 -3.44 6.94
CA LYS A 19 -5.12 -3.43 7.98
C LYS A 19 -5.12 -2.11 8.76
N GLU A 20 -3.96 -1.56 9.06
CA GLU A 20 -3.86 -0.28 9.74
C GLU A 20 -4.39 0.88 8.89
N ILE A 21 -4.21 0.82 7.59
CA ILE A 21 -4.79 1.80 6.67
C ILE A 21 -6.31 1.67 6.65
N ASP A 22 -6.82 0.46 6.52
CA ASP A 22 -8.26 0.19 6.46
C ASP A 22 -8.96 0.58 7.77
N ASP A 23 -8.33 0.28 8.91
CA ASP A 23 -8.85 0.61 10.23
C ASP A 23 -8.58 2.07 10.64
N LYS A 24 -7.81 2.79 9.82
CA LYS A 24 -7.38 4.19 10.07
C LYS A 24 -6.63 4.36 11.40
N THR A 25 -5.85 3.37 11.79
CA THR A 25 -5.07 3.38 13.03
C THR A 25 -3.64 3.88 12.85
N PHE A 26 -3.02 3.57 11.73
CA PHE A 26 -1.68 4.05 11.35
C PHE A 26 -0.61 3.83 12.42
N GLY A 27 -0.63 2.67 13.09
CA GLY A 27 0.25 2.34 14.21
C GLY A 27 1.48 1.53 13.80
N GLN A 28 1.73 0.47 14.57
CA GLN A 28 2.95 -0.35 14.44
C GLN A 28 3.08 -1.08 13.10
N GLY A 29 1.99 -1.27 12.35
CA GLY A 29 2.05 -1.84 11.01
C GLY A 29 2.92 -1.03 10.06
N PHE A 30 3.17 0.25 10.36
CA PHE A 30 4.05 1.11 9.58
C PHE A 30 5.53 0.95 9.92
N ASP A 31 5.87 0.15 10.91
CA ASP A 31 7.26 -0.19 11.23
C ASP A 31 7.93 -1.04 10.14
N CYS A 32 7.14 -1.55 9.19
CA CYS A 32 7.68 -2.20 7.99
C CYS A 32 8.46 -1.23 7.08
N PHE A 33 8.31 0.08 7.25
CA PHE A 33 9.06 1.07 6.48
C PHE A 33 10.35 1.44 7.18
N ALA A 34 11.44 1.55 6.40
CA ALA A 34 12.67 2.16 6.90
C ALA A 34 12.40 3.62 7.27
N GLU A 35 13.18 4.18 8.20
CA GLU A 35 12.97 5.57 8.63
C GLU A 35 13.05 6.57 7.48
N ASP A 36 13.94 6.31 6.52
CA ASP A 36 14.15 7.15 5.35
C ASP A 36 13.43 6.63 4.10
N ALA A 37 12.45 5.77 4.25
CA ALA A 37 11.69 5.23 3.13
C ALA A 37 11.02 6.34 2.31
N VAL A 38 10.87 6.09 1.01
CA VAL A 38 10.18 7.01 0.10
C VAL A 38 8.96 6.31 -0.47
N CYS A 39 7.86 7.03 -0.57
CA CYS A 39 6.62 6.51 -1.14
C CYS A 39 6.11 7.44 -2.24
N ASN A 40 5.72 6.85 -3.38
CA ASN A 40 5.04 7.56 -4.45
C ASN A 40 3.83 6.75 -4.89
N LEU A 41 2.64 7.28 -4.66
CA LEU A 41 1.37 6.67 -5.07
C LEU A 41 0.73 7.42 -6.24
N GLY A 42 1.58 8.09 -7.06
CA GLY A 42 1.14 8.78 -8.26
C GLY A 42 0.84 10.26 -8.08
N VAL A 43 1.00 10.81 -6.88
CA VAL A 43 0.68 12.22 -6.58
C VAL A 43 1.94 13.01 -6.31
N SER A 44 2.75 12.56 -5.37
CA SER A 44 4.02 13.21 -5.00
C SER A 44 4.91 12.21 -4.26
N ASP A 45 6.18 12.57 -4.06
CA ASP A 45 7.08 11.78 -3.23
C ASP A 45 6.91 12.17 -1.77
N TRP A 46 6.65 11.19 -0.94
CA TRP A 46 6.63 11.35 0.52
C TRP A 46 7.90 10.73 1.07
N LYS A 47 8.74 11.54 1.68
CA LYS A 47 10.07 11.13 2.14
C LYS A 47 10.10 10.96 3.65
N GLY A 48 10.43 9.74 4.09
CA GLY A 48 10.50 9.35 5.48
C GLY A 48 9.24 8.65 5.96
N ARG A 49 9.41 7.68 6.86
CA ARG A 49 8.31 6.86 7.40
C ARG A 49 7.20 7.73 8.01
N GLU A 50 7.56 8.76 8.75
CA GLU A 50 6.55 9.61 9.40
C GLU A 50 5.80 10.49 8.40
N ALA A 51 6.48 10.93 7.33
CA ALA A 51 5.80 11.65 6.25
C ALA A 51 4.85 10.72 5.49
N ILE A 52 5.24 9.47 5.25
CA ILE A 52 4.38 8.48 4.62
C ILE A 52 3.13 8.27 5.47
N ARG A 53 3.30 8.06 6.77
CA ARG A 53 2.20 7.88 7.72
C ARG A 53 1.23 9.07 7.70
N ALA A 54 1.75 10.28 7.83
CA ALA A 54 0.94 11.50 7.92
C ALA A 54 0.20 11.80 6.61
N ASN A 55 0.89 11.68 5.47
CA ASN A 55 0.28 11.97 4.17
C ASN A 55 -0.74 10.93 3.77
N LEU A 56 -0.47 9.67 4.05
CA LEU A 56 -1.42 8.60 3.74
C LEU A 56 -2.67 8.71 4.61
N LYS A 57 -2.50 9.04 5.89
CA LYS A 57 -3.62 9.28 6.79
C LYS A 57 -4.49 10.44 6.27
N ALA A 58 -3.87 11.55 5.88
CA ALA A 58 -4.61 12.69 5.32
C ALA A 58 -5.36 12.30 4.05
N PHE A 59 -4.76 11.49 3.19
CA PHE A 59 -5.41 11.01 1.97
C PHE A 59 -6.61 10.10 2.28
N ILE A 60 -6.46 9.17 3.21
CA ILE A 60 -7.52 8.21 3.57
C ILE A 60 -8.68 8.91 4.27
N ASP A 61 -8.44 10.03 4.96
CA ASP A 61 -9.47 10.78 5.67
C ASP A 61 -10.26 11.76 4.75
N THR A 62 -10.22 11.56 3.43
CA THR A 62 -10.86 12.49 2.48
C THR A 62 -12.33 12.17 2.14
N GLY A 63 -13.02 11.39 2.96
CA GLY A 63 -14.46 11.15 2.80
C GLY A 63 -14.83 9.78 2.25
N PHE A 64 -14.02 8.77 2.54
CA PHE A 64 -14.33 7.38 2.20
C PHE A 64 -13.71 6.41 3.20
N THR A 65 -14.19 5.18 3.19
CA THR A 65 -13.54 4.05 3.84
C THR A 65 -13.00 3.10 2.78
N ALA A 66 -11.90 2.44 3.08
CA ALA A 66 -11.25 1.51 2.17
C ALA A 66 -11.06 0.16 2.84
N MET A 67 -11.17 -0.90 2.03
CA MET A 67 -10.80 -2.25 2.45
C MET A 67 -9.95 -2.86 1.34
N HIS A 68 -8.68 -3.12 1.65
CA HIS A 68 -7.72 -3.64 0.70
C HIS A 68 -7.69 -5.16 0.71
N HIS A 69 -7.79 -5.76 -0.48
CA HIS A 69 -7.70 -7.21 -0.65
C HIS A 69 -6.49 -7.52 -1.52
N VAL A 70 -5.50 -8.20 -0.95
CA VAL A 70 -4.34 -8.65 -1.69
C VAL A 70 -4.71 -9.97 -2.37
N THR A 71 -4.77 -9.96 -3.70
CA THR A 71 -5.14 -11.13 -4.50
C THR A 71 -3.94 -11.92 -5.01
N GLU A 72 -2.82 -11.25 -5.23
CA GLU A 72 -1.59 -11.87 -5.71
C GLU A 72 -0.40 -11.19 -5.05
N TYR A 73 0.59 -12.00 -4.69
CA TYR A 73 1.85 -11.50 -4.16
C TYR A 73 3.01 -12.25 -4.82
N TRP A 74 4.01 -11.50 -5.24
CA TRP A 74 5.18 -12.01 -5.96
C TRP A 74 6.45 -11.52 -5.30
N ASP A 75 7.40 -12.44 -5.10
CA ASP A 75 8.68 -12.17 -4.46
C ASP A 75 9.80 -12.33 -5.49
N ALA A 76 10.58 -11.28 -5.70
CA ALA A 76 11.78 -11.29 -6.53
C ALA A 76 13.02 -10.86 -5.75
N GLY A 77 13.10 -11.26 -4.48
CA GLY A 77 14.21 -10.88 -3.60
C GLY A 77 14.03 -9.47 -3.06
N SER A 78 14.83 -8.53 -3.54
CA SER A 78 14.75 -7.12 -3.09
C SER A 78 13.52 -6.38 -3.60
N LEU A 79 12.77 -6.96 -4.52
CA LEU A 79 11.54 -6.39 -5.06
C LEU A 79 10.37 -7.30 -4.74
N LYS A 80 9.34 -6.74 -4.10
CA LYS A 80 8.08 -7.42 -3.84
C LYS A 80 6.98 -6.70 -4.60
N VAL A 81 6.08 -7.46 -5.21
CA VAL A 81 4.96 -6.90 -5.98
C VAL A 81 3.68 -7.54 -5.49
N PHE A 82 2.65 -6.74 -5.27
CA PHE A 82 1.33 -7.31 -5.08
C PHE A 82 0.31 -6.62 -5.96
N ARG A 83 -0.72 -7.38 -6.27
CA ARG A 83 -1.91 -6.89 -6.94
C ARG A 83 -3.12 -7.19 -6.07
N GLY A 84 -4.11 -6.35 -6.20
CA GLY A 84 -5.32 -6.54 -5.43
C GLY A 84 -6.45 -5.66 -5.90
N VAL A 85 -7.48 -5.62 -5.07
CA VAL A 85 -8.68 -4.80 -5.25
C VAL A 85 -8.89 -4.04 -3.95
N VAL A 86 -9.27 -2.78 -4.06
CA VAL A 86 -9.70 -2.01 -2.90
C VAL A 86 -11.18 -1.70 -3.02
N ASP A 87 -11.94 -2.00 -1.96
CA ASP A 87 -13.33 -1.56 -1.86
C ASP A 87 -13.33 -0.16 -1.29
N MET A 88 -13.71 0.83 -2.07
CA MET A 88 -13.77 2.22 -1.64
C MET A 88 -15.23 2.63 -1.49
N THR A 89 -15.64 2.87 -0.25
CA THR A 89 -17.02 3.26 0.08
C THR A 89 -17.04 4.72 0.47
N PRO A 90 -17.66 5.59 -0.34
CA PRO A 90 -17.82 7.01 0.02
C PRO A 90 -18.63 7.17 1.29
N ASP A 91 -18.33 8.22 2.07
CA ASP A 91 -19.12 8.55 3.26
C ASP A 91 -20.52 9.06 2.89
N ASP A 92 -20.66 9.65 1.69
CA ASP A 92 -21.94 10.09 1.18
C ASP A 92 -22.78 8.87 0.76
N PRO A 93 -23.93 8.61 1.42
CA PRO A 93 -24.74 7.43 1.14
C PRO A 93 -25.39 7.44 -0.24
N SER A 94 -25.42 8.57 -0.94
CA SER A 94 -25.94 8.66 -2.30
C SER A 94 -24.93 8.16 -3.34
N MET A 95 -23.67 7.96 -2.96
CA MET A 95 -22.60 7.51 -3.85
C MET A 95 -22.35 6.02 -3.69
N THR A 96 -21.92 5.39 -4.78
CA THR A 96 -21.75 3.93 -4.85
C THR A 96 -20.34 3.51 -4.45
N THR A 97 -20.24 2.37 -3.76
CA THR A 97 -18.93 1.71 -3.53
C THR A 97 -18.31 1.33 -4.87
N VAL A 98 -17.04 1.60 -5.04
CA VAL A 98 -16.26 1.22 -6.22
C VAL A 98 -15.15 0.25 -5.84
N HIS A 99 -14.66 -0.51 -6.83
CA HIS A 99 -13.71 -1.59 -6.60
C HIS A 99 -12.52 -1.47 -7.56
N PRO A 100 -11.73 -0.38 -7.46
CA PRO A 100 -10.57 -0.24 -8.34
C PRO A 100 -9.52 -1.31 -8.07
N THR A 101 -8.78 -1.67 -9.10
CA THR A 101 -7.61 -2.53 -8.96
C THR A 101 -6.43 -1.73 -8.45
N MET A 102 -5.49 -2.39 -7.81
CA MET A 102 -4.27 -1.76 -7.33
C MET A 102 -3.07 -2.66 -7.63
N THR A 103 -1.94 -2.03 -7.90
CA THR A 103 -0.66 -2.71 -8.08
C THR A 103 0.40 -1.90 -7.34
N HIS A 104 1.16 -2.56 -6.49
CA HIS A 104 2.16 -1.90 -5.66
C HIS A 104 3.48 -2.64 -5.71
N PHE A 105 4.56 -1.86 -5.75
CA PHE A 105 5.94 -2.34 -5.77
C PHE A 105 6.62 -1.90 -4.48
N PHE A 106 7.24 -2.85 -3.79
CA PHE A 106 8.00 -2.58 -2.58
C PHE A 106 9.47 -2.96 -2.83
N TYR A 107 10.33 -1.94 -2.84
CA TYR A 107 11.77 -2.14 -2.92
C TYR A 107 12.30 -2.22 -1.50
N MET A 108 12.85 -3.38 -1.15
CA MET A 108 13.27 -3.68 0.21
C MET A 108 14.68 -3.16 0.50
N ASP A 109 14.99 -2.99 1.78
CA ASP A 109 16.33 -2.65 2.22
C ASP A 109 17.30 -3.77 1.84
N GLU A 110 18.50 -3.41 1.39
CA GLU A 110 19.50 -4.38 0.92
C GLU A 110 20.00 -5.31 2.04
N THR A 111 19.96 -4.84 3.28
CA THR A 111 20.45 -5.58 4.44
C THR A 111 19.33 -6.12 5.32
N ASP A 112 18.08 -5.70 5.11
CA ASP A 112 16.94 -6.10 5.92
C ASP A 112 15.70 -6.29 5.02
N ASP A 113 15.41 -7.53 4.67
CA ASP A 113 14.29 -7.90 3.80
C ASP A 113 12.92 -7.73 4.47
N THR A 114 12.89 -7.24 5.70
CA THR A 114 11.65 -6.91 6.43
C THR A 114 11.36 -5.41 6.42
N LYS A 115 12.23 -4.60 5.79
CA LYS A 115 12.09 -3.14 5.73
C LYS A 115 11.94 -2.65 4.30
N VAL A 116 10.89 -1.89 4.06
CA VAL A 116 10.64 -1.25 2.78
C VAL A 116 11.41 0.06 2.69
N ARG A 117 12.18 0.24 1.63
CA ARG A 117 12.89 1.49 1.36
C ARG A 117 12.18 2.37 0.37
N HIS A 118 11.47 1.78 -0.60
CA HIS A 118 10.77 2.54 -1.61
C HIS A 118 9.47 1.84 -1.96
N TRP A 119 8.39 2.55 -1.87
CA TRP A 119 7.06 2.06 -2.19
C TRP A 119 6.50 2.86 -3.35
N VAL A 120 6.19 2.18 -4.45
CA VAL A 120 5.56 2.78 -5.63
C VAL A 120 4.25 2.05 -5.87
N GLY A 121 3.18 2.78 -6.04
CA GLY A 121 1.89 2.15 -6.25
C GLY A 121 0.97 2.92 -7.16
N ALA A 122 -0.02 2.22 -7.67
CA ALA A 122 -1.07 2.78 -8.49
C ALA A 122 -2.41 2.15 -8.13
N VAL A 123 -3.43 2.99 -8.08
CA VAL A 123 -4.82 2.62 -7.87
C VAL A 123 -5.65 3.27 -8.97
N GLY A 124 -6.53 2.50 -9.56
CA GLY A 124 -7.44 3.12 -10.47
C GLY A 124 -7.83 2.30 -11.67
N PRO A 125 -8.72 2.84 -12.50
CA PRO A 125 -9.32 4.17 -12.30
C PRO A 125 -10.28 4.19 -11.11
N VAL A 126 -10.37 5.36 -10.44
CA VAL A 126 -11.31 5.56 -9.34
C VAL A 126 -12.35 6.58 -9.80
N THR A 127 -13.59 6.14 -9.92
CA THR A 127 -14.71 6.99 -10.33
C THR A 127 -15.88 6.68 -9.41
N PHE A 128 -16.23 7.63 -8.57
CA PHE A 128 -17.42 7.56 -7.73
C PHE A 128 -18.62 8.11 -8.52
N GLY A 129 -19.63 7.34 -8.62
CA GLY A 129 -20.82 7.85 -9.28
C GLY A 129 -21.58 6.95 -10.04
#